data_a0bc5963ab92cb10f96d0d1328cffd8c
#
_entry.id   a0bc5963ab92cb10f96d0d1328cffd8c
#
_cell.length_a   1.000
_cell.length_b   1.000
_cell.length_c   1.000
_cell.angle_alpha   90.00
_cell.angle_beta   90.00
_cell.angle_gamma   90.00
#
_symmetry.space_group_name_H-M   'P 1'
#
loop_
_entity.id
_entity.type
_entity.pdbx_description
1 polymer ?
#
loop_
_entity_poly.entity_id
_entity_poly.type
_entity_poly.pdbx_seq_one_letter_code
_entity_poly.pdbx_strand_id
1 'polypeptide(L)'
;MSASGQAYDNKGIDQTILKLEIIPGKGKTSLSSNCEFIFVLDKSGSMGSYVKQILNNVFPRVYDKLGFSESKNIHLITFESKTNYYSYNKNDFKNSDINGGGGTDMSSVPGILSNILKNIDSNKTICLLTLSDGEISDQDETQEEATKLINEINGRFTNLKSQAIRFMSSNYAEPDTRALCSLLQLNSNIQSNNSDILLTFNPINKTMSNEKIEELANEIGKLFEGAEGSGWILKQKGNKKFKIEPYGEEYSFLELPKGKTSIFIDGICGNDILSQFDLSTEGETASISSKGEVTQKNLYEVYEEEIMKCMKKILINKGSGSSLSKKNNEKIINFIQILEDKTPGNKILNNSNNLTKIFKEINDDPNSNNLSGNQLNDYMKKKQDECKQIINKIVEEEINNRKQENLNELIILIDASEKMENYIQKVNQILYEAIIKLDPDENKKIKIYPFNGESPGSLSVKVKKLKKQQIDCESERDIFDSFQEIIEYIFRNTEKKFKLITITSGEIKSINEIRALIYKAGSIKKFASIKSEIVLLKTKDSDFKKNEKGDFEYDYVTYSLIKQIGIEEMDNYKPEEINYDDDIKISAEKIYNLIK
;
A
#
# COMPACT_ATOMS: atom_id res chain seq x y z
N MET A 1 13.54 5.70 -20.42
CA MET A 1 12.55 5.03 -19.57
C MET A 1 12.94 5.22 -18.12
N SER A 2 12.02 5.57 -17.24
CA SER A 2 12.30 5.65 -15.80
C SER A 2 11.36 4.72 -15.07
N ALA A 3 11.90 3.87 -14.22
CA ALA A 3 11.12 3.09 -13.29
C ALA A 3 11.38 3.63 -11.89
N SER A 4 10.35 3.92 -11.14
CA SER A 4 10.47 4.32 -9.75
C SER A 4 9.59 3.43 -8.89
N GLY A 5 10.15 2.96 -7.79
CA GLY A 5 9.45 2.14 -6.83
C GLY A 5 9.51 2.73 -5.44
N GLN A 6 8.54 2.41 -4.64
CA GLN A 6 8.47 2.75 -3.23
C GLN A 6 8.24 1.46 -2.46
N ALA A 7 9.20 1.06 -1.64
CA ALA A 7 9.06 -0.07 -0.74
C ALA A 7 8.54 0.44 0.60
N TYR A 8 7.56 -0.26 1.11
CA TYR A 8 6.93 0.04 2.39
C TYR A 8 7.26 -1.11 3.33
N ASP A 9 8.10 -0.84 4.32
CA ASP A 9 8.36 -1.78 5.39
C ASP A 9 7.26 -1.66 6.43
N ASN A 10 6.45 -2.69 6.55
CA ASN A 10 5.48 -2.77 7.62
C ASN A 10 6.06 -3.65 8.73
N LYS A 11 6.72 -3.03 9.70
CA LYS A 11 7.35 -3.69 10.85
C LYS A 11 6.43 -4.62 11.67
N GLY A 12 5.13 -4.57 11.41
CA GLY A 12 4.14 -5.43 12.08
C GLY A 12 3.74 -6.66 11.29
N ILE A 13 4.00 -6.69 9.99
CA ILE A 13 3.72 -7.82 9.10
C ILE A 13 5.07 -8.18 8.49
N ASP A 14 5.53 -9.43 8.63
CA ASP A 14 6.76 -9.90 7.98
C ASP A 14 6.61 -9.92 6.45
N GLN A 15 6.07 -8.85 5.91
CA GLN A 15 5.75 -8.66 4.50
C GLN A 15 6.17 -7.27 4.07
N THR A 16 6.62 -7.15 2.83
CA THR A 16 6.94 -5.88 2.22
C THR A 16 5.94 -5.56 1.14
N ILE A 17 5.43 -4.34 1.17
CA ILE A 17 4.58 -3.80 0.13
C ILE A 17 5.47 -3.08 -0.87
N LEU A 18 5.45 -3.52 -2.11
CA LEU A 18 6.18 -2.90 -3.20
C LEU A 18 5.20 -2.16 -4.12
N LYS A 19 5.27 -0.83 -4.14
CA LYS A 19 4.54 0.00 -5.11
C LYS A 19 5.50 0.41 -6.22
N LEU A 20 5.25 -0.07 -7.42
CA LEU A 20 6.06 0.25 -8.59
C LEU A 20 5.29 1.21 -9.52
N GLU A 21 5.95 2.25 -9.95
CA GLU A 21 5.47 3.16 -10.99
C GLU A 21 6.42 3.06 -12.18
N ILE A 22 5.92 2.55 -13.30
CA ILE A 22 6.68 2.41 -14.52
C ILE A 22 6.19 3.46 -15.51
N ILE A 23 7.08 4.34 -15.93
CA ILE A 23 6.80 5.30 -16.99
C ILE A 23 7.42 4.70 -18.28
N PRO A 24 6.60 4.16 -19.19
CA PRO A 24 7.11 3.59 -20.43
C PRO A 24 7.83 4.67 -21.24
N GLY A 25 9.01 4.36 -21.74
CA GLY A 25 9.72 5.17 -22.73
C GLY A 25 8.91 5.24 -24.03
N LYS A 26 9.19 6.21 -24.90
CA LYS A 26 8.52 6.40 -26.20
C LYS A 26 8.77 5.27 -27.23
N GLY A 27 8.95 4.03 -26.80
CA GLY A 27 9.06 2.87 -27.68
C GLY A 27 7.65 2.36 -28.05
N LYS A 28 7.36 2.27 -29.32
CA LYS A 28 6.18 1.57 -29.83
C LYS A 28 6.36 0.07 -29.58
N THR A 29 5.94 -0.43 -28.45
CA THR A 29 5.61 -1.86 -28.37
C THR A 29 4.21 -2.02 -28.93
N SER A 30 4.10 -2.62 -30.10
CA SER A 30 2.77 -3.03 -30.61
C SER A 30 2.27 -4.16 -29.72
N LEU A 31 1.02 -4.07 -29.26
CA LEU A 31 0.26 -5.14 -28.56
C LEU A 31 0.45 -6.51 -29.22
N SER A 32 0.70 -6.52 -30.53
CA SER A 32 0.58 -7.69 -31.37
C SER A 32 1.62 -8.78 -31.16
N SER A 33 2.79 -8.49 -30.60
CA SER A 33 3.89 -9.47 -30.57
C SER A 33 3.94 -10.31 -29.28
N ASN A 34 3.46 -9.79 -28.15
CA ASN A 34 3.56 -10.48 -26.87
C ASN A 34 2.22 -10.89 -26.24
N CYS A 35 1.09 -10.60 -26.87
CA CYS A 35 -0.23 -10.98 -26.38
C CYS A 35 -0.87 -12.09 -27.21
N GLU A 36 -1.43 -13.08 -26.54
CA GLU A 36 -2.33 -14.06 -27.18
C GLU A 36 -3.77 -13.80 -26.75
N PHE A 37 -4.66 -13.76 -27.74
CA PHE A 37 -6.08 -13.52 -27.52
C PHE A 37 -6.87 -14.79 -27.75
N ILE A 38 -7.77 -15.10 -26.81
CA ILE A 38 -8.63 -16.26 -26.83
C ILE A 38 -10.06 -15.76 -26.65
N PHE A 39 -10.90 -15.94 -27.67
CA PHE A 39 -12.32 -15.64 -27.57
C PHE A 39 -13.12 -16.94 -27.39
N VAL A 40 -13.98 -16.95 -26.39
CA VAL A 40 -14.94 -18.02 -26.12
C VAL A 40 -16.33 -17.46 -26.38
N LEU A 41 -16.98 -17.95 -27.40
CA LEU A 41 -18.28 -17.46 -27.88
C LEU A 41 -19.34 -18.53 -27.75
N ASP A 42 -20.36 -18.22 -26.97
CA ASP A 42 -21.61 -18.96 -26.96
C ASP A 42 -22.35 -18.81 -28.31
N LYS A 43 -22.60 -19.91 -28.97
CA LYS A 43 -23.38 -19.94 -30.19
C LYS A 43 -24.67 -20.75 -30.05
N SER A 44 -25.18 -20.86 -28.82
CA SER A 44 -26.48 -21.50 -28.53
C SER A 44 -27.66 -20.84 -29.28
N GLY A 45 -28.82 -21.45 -29.19
CA GLY A 45 -30.04 -20.96 -29.84
C GLY A 45 -30.45 -19.56 -29.33
N SER A 46 -30.29 -19.27 -28.06
CA SER A 46 -30.59 -17.96 -27.44
C SER A 46 -29.65 -16.85 -27.95
N MET A 47 -28.37 -17.17 -28.20
CA MET A 47 -27.37 -16.28 -28.78
C MET A 47 -27.45 -16.20 -30.32
N GLY A 48 -28.21 -17.10 -30.98
CA GLY A 48 -28.15 -17.34 -32.42
C GLY A 48 -28.22 -16.10 -33.30
N SER A 49 -29.07 -15.14 -32.97
CA SER A 49 -29.19 -13.89 -33.74
C SER A 49 -27.99 -12.95 -33.64
N TYR A 50 -27.18 -13.09 -32.59
CA TYR A 50 -26.02 -12.24 -32.34
C TYR A 50 -24.70 -12.80 -32.85
N VAL A 51 -24.58 -14.14 -32.93
CA VAL A 51 -23.33 -14.84 -33.27
C VAL A 51 -22.69 -14.28 -34.52
N LYS A 52 -23.46 -14.22 -35.63
CA LYS A 52 -22.95 -13.71 -36.90
C LYS A 52 -22.55 -12.25 -36.84
N GLN A 53 -23.27 -11.42 -36.08
CA GLN A 53 -22.96 -10.00 -35.93
C GLN A 53 -21.70 -9.80 -35.08
N ILE A 54 -21.53 -10.60 -34.04
CA ILE A 54 -20.31 -10.58 -33.20
C ILE A 54 -19.10 -10.94 -34.05
N LEU A 55 -19.17 -12.05 -34.77
CA LEU A 55 -18.06 -12.53 -35.58
C LEU A 55 -17.74 -11.56 -36.72
N ASN A 56 -18.73 -11.18 -37.53
CA ASN A 56 -18.49 -10.47 -38.78
C ASN A 56 -18.34 -8.94 -38.59
N ASN A 57 -18.88 -8.39 -37.53
CA ASN A 57 -18.90 -6.93 -37.33
C ASN A 57 -18.18 -6.46 -36.06
N VAL A 58 -18.35 -7.14 -34.91
CA VAL A 58 -17.72 -6.70 -33.65
C VAL A 58 -16.24 -7.05 -33.62
N PHE A 59 -15.88 -8.31 -33.81
CA PHE A 59 -14.49 -8.75 -33.72
C PHE A 59 -13.54 -8.06 -34.71
N PRO A 60 -13.91 -7.83 -35.99
CA PRO A 60 -13.05 -7.01 -36.87
C PRO A 60 -12.79 -5.59 -36.36
N ARG A 61 -13.76 -4.96 -35.67
CA ARG A 61 -13.57 -3.65 -35.06
C ARG A 61 -12.68 -3.73 -33.80
N VAL A 62 -12.79 -4.83 -33.04
CA VAL A 62 -11.89 -5.08 -31.90
C VAL A 62 -10.43 -5.18 -32.38
N TYR A 63 -10.17 -5.82 -33.54
CA TYR A 63 -8.84 -5.84 -34.15
C TYR A 63 -8.29 -4.42 -34.35
N ASP A 64 -9.12 -3.52 -34.92
CA ASP A 64 -8.72 -2.14 -35.19
C ASP A 64 -8.44 -1.38 -33.89
N LYS A 65 -9.29 -1.55 -32.88
CA LYS A 65 -9.15 -0.88 -31.58
C LYS A 65 -7.92 -1.34 -30.80
N LEU A 66 -7.61 -2.62 -30.86
CA LEU A 66 -6.44 -3.21 -30.21
C LEU A 66 -5.15 -3.07 -31.04
N GLY A 67 -5.24 -2.49 -32.23
CA GLY A 67 -4.08 -2.25 -33.11
C GLY A 67 -3.45 -3.53 -33.66
N PHE A 68 -4.22 -4.62 -33.81
CA PHE A 68 -3.70 -5.86 -34.37
C PHE A 68 -3.46 -5.74 -35.87
N SER A 69 -2.42 -6.42 -36.37
CA SER A 69 -2.26 -6.63 -37.80
C SER A 69 -3.38 -7.51 -38.33
N GLU A 70 -3.84 -7.29 -39.57
CA GLU A 70 -4.90 -8.08 -40.18
C GLU A 70 -4.59 -9.59 -40.29
N SER A 71 -3.31 -9.94 -40.32
CA SER A 71 -2.81 -11.32 -40.36
C SER A 71 -2.60 -11.94 -38.97
N LYS A 72 -2.80 -11.20 -37.86
CA LYS A 72 -2.71 -11.77 -36.51
C LYS A 72 -3.80 -12.79 -36.31
N ASN A 73 -3.46 -14.01 -35.97
CA ASN A 73 -4.43 -15.02 -35.60
C ASN A 73 -4.86 -14.86 -34.13
N ILE A 74 -6.14 -15.10 -33.88
CA ILE A 74 -6.77 -15.15 -32.56
C ILE A 74 -7.38 -16.54 -32.41
N HIS A 75 -7.27 -17.11 -31.22
CA HIS A 75 -7.92 -18.35 -30.87
C HIS A 75 -9.42 -18.08 -30.64
N LEU A 76 -10.27 -18.75 -31.38
CA LEU A 76 -11.71 -18.70 -31.22
C LEU A 76 -12.22 -20.08 -30.79
N ILE A 77 -12.89 -20.14 -29.65
CA ILE A 77 -13.61 -21.30 -29.17
C ILE A 77 -15.09 -20.95 -29.25
N THR A 78 -15.88 -21.78 -29.91
CA THR A 78 -17.34 -21.64 -29.89
C THR A 78 -17.96 -22.84 -29.22
N PHE A 79 -19.00 -22.64 -28.43
CA PHE A 79 -19.70 -23.72 -27.75
C PHE A 79 -21.23 -23.62 -27.93
N GLU A 80 -21.84 -24.77 -28.01
CA GLU A 80 -23.27 -25.05 -27.99
C GLU A 80 -23.48 -26.44 -27.35
N SER A 81 -24.12 -27.41 -28.06
CA SER A 81 -24.09 -28.85 -27.73
C SER A 81 -22.74 -29.50 -28.08
N LYS A 82 -21.86 -28.78 -28.77
CA LYS A 82 -20.50 -29.18 -29.15
C LYS A 82 -19.57 -27.96 -29.09
N THR A 83 -18.36 -28.20 -28.66
CA THR A 83 -17.33 -27.15 -28.63
C THR A 83 -16.41 -27.30 -29.84
N ASN A 84 -16.14 -26.18 -30.54
CA ASN A 84 -15.26 -26.13 -31.68
C ASN A 84 -14.17 -25.10 -31.47
N TYR A 85 -12.99 -25.37 -32.05
CA TYR A 85 -11.83 -24.48 -32.01
C TYR A 85 -11.45 -24.01 -33.40
N TYR A 86 -11.12 -22.74 -33.53
CA TYR A 86 -10.65 -22.09 -34.76
C TYR A 86 -9.47 -21.18 -34.44
N SER A 87 -8.61 -20.98 -35.45
CA SER A 87 -7.55 -19.97 -35.43
C SER A 87 -7.86 -18.95 -36.53
N TYR A 88 -8.44 -17.82 -36.16
CA TYR A 88 -8.99 -16.83 -37.08
C TYR A 88 -8.19 -15.55 -37.12
N ASN A 89 -7.93 -15.03 -38.33
CA ASN A 89 -7.47 -13.64 -38.53
C ASN A 89 -8.68 -12.72 -38.82
N LYS A 90 -8.41 -11.43 -39.04
CA LYS A 90 -9.47 -10.43 -39.26
C LYS A 90 -10.39 -10.76 -40.43
N ASN A 91 -9.84 -11.32 -41.54
CA ASN A 91 -10.63 -11.67 -42.73
C ASN A 91 -11.47 -12.94 -42.49
N ASP A 92 -10.94 -13.88 -41.73
CA ASP A 92 -11.70 -15.09 -41.36
C ASP A 92 -12.92 -14.70 -40.52
N PHE A 93 -12.79 -13.75 -39.60
CA PHE A 93 -13.92 -13.22 -38.85
C PHE A 93 -14.95 -12.55 -39.75
N LYS A 94 -14.54 -11.67 -40.66
CA LYS A 94 -15.45 -10.97 -41.60
C LYS A 94 -16.26 -11.91 -42.48
N ASN A 95 -15.69 -13.06 -42.82
CA ASN A 95 -16.29 -14.04 -43.73
C ASN A 95 -16.76 -15.29 -43.00
N SER A 96 -16.95 -15.24 -41.69
CA SER A 96 -17.37 -16.41 -40.93
C SER A 96 -18.79 -16.84 -41.25
N ASP A 97 -18.95 -18.13 -41.53
CA ASP A 97 -20.25 -18.79 -41.77
C ASP A 97 -20.82 -19.46 -40.52
N ILE A 98 -20.18 -19.24 -39.34
CA ILE A 98 -20.65 -19.81 -38.08
C ILE A 98 -22.00 -19.19 -37.73
N ASN A 99 -22.99 -20.04 -37.56
CA ASN A 99 -24.35 -19.68 -37.15
C ASN A 99 -24.61 -20.21 -35.74
N GLY A 100 -25.51 -19.56 -35.03
CA GLY A 100 -25.97 -20.02 -33.73
C GLY A 100 -27.08 -21.04 -33.83
N GLY A 101 -27.20 -21.88 -32.82
CA GLY A 101 -28.23 -22.94 -32.69
C GLY A 101 -27.76 -24.00 -31.68
N GLY A 102 -28.69 -24.89 -31.30
CA GLY A 102 -28.37 -25.96 -30.35
C GLY A 102 -28.52 -25.62 -28.87
N GLY A 103 -27.97 -26.47 -28.00
CA GLY A 103 -27.93 -26.29 -26.54
C GLY A 103 -26.87 -25.32 -26.08
N THR A 104 -26.50 -25.39 -24.79
CA THR A 104 -25.50 -24.46 -24.19
C THR A 104 -24.59 -25.24 -23.23
N ASP A 105 -23.80 -26.18 -23.79
CA ASP A 105 -22.88 -27.00 -22.98
C ASP A 105 -21.47 -26.41 -23.05
N MET A 106 -20.94 -26.02 -21.93
CA MET A 106 -19.66 -25.32 -21.83
C MET A 106 -18.54 -26.19 -21.21
N SER A 107 -18.83 -27.34 -20.65
CA SER A 107 -17.90 -28.19 -19.89
C SER A 107 -16.65 -28.61 -20.68
N SER A 108 -16.72 -28.68 -22.00
CA SER A 108 -15.56 -28.99 -22.86
C SER A 108 -14.61 -27.79 -23.09
N VAL A 109 -15.05 -26.55 -22.82
CA VAL A 109 -14.27 -25.33 -23.06
C VAL A 109 -12.98 -25.31 -22.23
N PRO A 110 -13.00 -25.61 -20.92
CA PRO A 110 -11.76 -25.63 -20.10
C PRO A 110 -10.71 -26.61 -20.65
N GLY A 111 -11.11 -27.78 -21.14
CA GLY A 111 -10.21 -28.75 -21.75
C GLY A 111 -9.51 -28.23 -23.01
N ILE A 112 -10.25 -27.54 -23.90
CA ILE A 112 -9.67 -26.90 -25.08
C ILE A 112 -8.74 -25.72 -24.67
N LEU A 113 -9.15 -24.91 -23.67
CA LEU A 113 -8.32 -23.86 -23.14
C LEU A 113 -7.01 -24.42 -22.58
N SER A 114 -7.05 -25.53 -21.83
CA SER A 114 -5.83 -26.20 -21.33
C SER A 114 -4.87 -26.54 -22.46
N ASN A 115 -5.39 -27.14 -23.55
CA ASN A 115 -4.56 -27.50 -24.71
C ASN A 115 -3.95 -26.27 -25.39
N ILE A 116 -4.68 -25.16 -25.53
CA ILE A 116 -4.17 -23.91 -26.10
C ILE A 116 -3.10 -23.34 -25.19
N LEU A 117 -3.40 -23.19 -23.90
CA LEU A 117 -2.51 -22.56 -22.92
C LEU A 117 -1.21 -23.34 -22.71
N LYS A 118 -1.22 -24.68 -22.83
CA LYS A 118 0.01 -25.51 -22.78
C LYS A 118 1.00 -25.19 -23.88
N ASN A 119 0.51 -24.78 -25.04
CA ASN A 119 1.32 -24.48 -26.22
C ASN A 119 1.78 -23.01 -26.28
N ILE A 120 1.27 -22.14 -25.42
CA ILE A 120 1.67 -20.74 -25.34
C ILE A 120 2.84 -20.59 -24.39
N ASP A 121 3.83 -19.75 -24.78
CA ASP A 121 4.96 -19.39 -23.92
C ASP A 121 4.46 -18.70 -22.65
N SER A 122 4.95 -19.12 -21.48
CA SER A 122 4.59 -18.58 -20.18
C SER A 122 4.91 -17.09 -20.00
N ASN A 123 5.79 -16.54 -20.83
CA ASN A 123 6.14 -15.12 -20.83
C ASN A 123 5.13 -14.24 -21.59
N LYS A 124 4.16 -14.85 -22.29
CA LYS A 124 3.14 -14.09 -23.02
C LYS A 124 2.01 -13.64 -22.12
N THR A 125 1.46 -12.49 -22.46
CA THR A 125 0.20 -12.02 -21.88
C THR A 125 -0.97 -12.77 -22.53
N ILE A 126 -1.86 -13.30 -21.71
CA ILE A 126 -3.07 -13.98 -22.17
C ILE A 126 -4.28 -13.09 -21.93
N CYS A 127 -5.05 -12.84 -22.98
CA CYS A 127 -6.33 -12.14 -22.93
C CYS A 127 -7.45 -13.11 -23.31
N LEU A 128 -8.24 -13.53 -22.32
CA LEU A 128 -9.38 -14.42 -22.49
C LEU A 128 -10.69 -13.64 -22.37
N LEU A 129 -11.56 -13.73 -23.38
CA LEU A 129 -12.88 -13.12 -23.38
C LEU A 129 -13.95 -14.19 -23.58
N THR A 130 -14.88 -14.28 -22.64
CA THR A 130 -16.06 -15.13 -22.78
C THR A 130 -17.31 -14.30 -23.05
N LEU A 131 -18.09 -14.67 -24.05
CA LEU A 131 -19.34 -14.01 -24.47
C LEU A 131 -20.47 -15.03 -24.42
N SER A 132 -21.48 -14.81 -23.57
CA SER A 132 -22.67 -15.70 -23.45
C SER A 132 -23.83 -14.91 -22.83
N ASP A 133 -25.06 -15.38 -22.98
CA ASP A 133 -26.21 -14.88 -22.23
C ASP A 133 -26.36 -15.52 -20.84
N GLY A 134 -25.50 -16.51 -20.53
CA GLY A 134 -25.41 -17.13 -19.19
C GLY A 134 -26.34 -18.32 -18.99
N GLU A 135 -27.16 -18.71 -19.99
CA GLU A 135 -28.05 -19.88 -19.93
C GLU A 135 -27.27 -21.18 -20.18
N ILE A 136 -26.25 -21.47 -19.37
CA ILE A 136 -25.38 -22.63 -19.52
C ILE A 136 -26.03 -23.84 -18.83
N SER A 137 -26.20 -24.96 -19.56
CA SER A 137 -26.95 -26.15 -19.09
C SER A 137 -26.14 -27.06 -18.17
N ASP A 138 -24.82 -27.11 -18.33
CA ASP A 138 -23.88 -27.97 -17.62
C ASP A 138 -22.99 -27.19 -16.60
N GLN A 139 -23.63 -26.33 -15.79
CA GLN A 139 -22.95 -25.41 -14.84
C GLN A 139 -21.95 -26.12 -13.92
N ASP A 140 -22.36 -27.23 -13.30
CA ASP A 140 -21.55 -27.95 -12.32
C ASP A 140 -20.34 -28.65 -12.96
N GLU A 141 -20.53 -29.29 -14.12
CA GLU A 141 -19.47 -29.91 -14.90
C GLU A 141 -18.46 -28.84 -15.38
N THR A 142 -18.96 -27.74 -15.90
CA THR A 142 -18.10 -26.61 -16.32
C THR A 142 -17.23 -26.10 -15.17
N GLN A 143 -17.77 -25.97 -13.95
CA GLN A 143 -17.02 -25.55 -12.79
C GLN A 143 -15.93 -26.56 -12.39
N GLU A 144 -16.22 -27.85 -12.43
CA GLU A 144 -15.24 -28.90 -12.16
C GLU A 144 -14.07 -28.85 -13.15
N GLU A 145 -14.38 -28.78 -14.44
CA GLU A 145 -13.36 -28.71 -15.48
C GLU A 145 -12.56 -27.40 -15.44
N ALA A 146 -13.21 -26.26 -15.17
CA ALA A 146 -12.52 -25.00 -14.96
C ALA A 146 -11.59 -25.07 -13.73
N THR A 147 -11.99 -25.75 -12.66
CA THR A 147 -11.16 -25.98 -11.48
C THR A 147 -9.91 -26.80 -11.81
N LYS A 148 -10.05 -27.84 -12.64
CA LYS A 148 -8.91 -28.64 -13.13
C LYS A 148 -7.95 -27.77 -13.94
N LEU A 149 -8.48 -26.96 -14.87
CA LEU A 149 -7.69 -26.02 -15.67
C LEU A 149 -6.92 -25.02 -14.78
N ILE A 150 -7.59 -24.39 -13.80
CA ILE A 150 -6.96 -23.44 -12.89
C ILE A 150 -5.79 -24.07 -12.14
N ASN A 151 -5.98 -25.28 -11.59
CA ASN A 151 -4.94 -26.01 -10.90
C ASN A 151 -3.76 -26.36 -11.82
N GLU A 152 -4.04 -26.68 -13.08
CA GLU A 152 -3.03 -27.05 -14.06
C GLU A 152 -2.15 -25.88 -14.49
N ILE A 153 -2.73 -24.69 -14.65
CA ILE A 153 -2.01 -23.50 -15.12
C ILE A 153 -1.57 -22.58 -14.00
N ASN A 154 -1.87 -22.92 -12.75
CA ASN A 154 -1.57 -22.07 -11.58
C ASN A 154 -0.11 -21.64 -11.56
N GLY A 155 0.13 -20.33 -11.48
CA GLY A 155 1.48 -19.73 -11.48
C GLY A 155 2.24 -19.82 -12.81
N ARG A 156 1.65 -20.39 -13.89
CA ARG A 156 2.32 -20.49 -15.18
C ARG A 156 2.39 -19.15 -15.92
N PHE A 157 1.30 -18.39 -15.89
CA PHE A 157 1.22 -17.08 -16.55
C PHE A 157 1.19 -15.98 -15.52
N THR A 158 2.13 -15.06 -15.61
CA THR A 158 2.20 -13.89 -14.74
C THR A 158 1.20 -12.81 -15.13
N ASN A 159 0.75 -12.82 -16.38
CA ASN A 159 -0.20 -11.85 -16.91
C ASN A 159 -1.30 -12.55 -17.71
N LEU A 160 -2.26 -13.14 -17.03
CA LEU A 160 -3.46 -13.71 -17.62
C LEU A 160 -4.67 -12.86 -17.22
N LYS A 161 -5.38 -12.31 -18.20
CA LYS A 161 -6.57 -11.50 -18.03
C LYS A 161 -7.77 -12.23 -18.62
N SER A 162 -8.67 -12.67 -17.76
CA SER A 162 -9.93 -13.29 -18.14
C SER A 162 -11.08 -12.33 -17.89
N GLN A 163 -11.92 -12.12 -18.88
CA GLN A 163 -13.10 -11.27 -18.82
C GLN A 163 -14.31 -12.01 -19.37
N ALA A 164 -15.50 -11.63 -18.89
CA ALA A 164 -16.74 -12.17 -19.41
C ALA A 164 -17.74 -11.05 -19.67
N ILE A 165 -18.47 -11.17 -20.77
CA ILE A 165 -19.58 -10.29 -21.12
C ILE A 165 -20.83 -11.12 -21.20
N ARG A 166 -21.81 -10.80 -20.38
CA ARG A 166 -23.14 -11.39 -20.42
C ARG A 166 -24.03 -10.56 -21.32
N PHE A 167 -24.65 -11.23 -22.28
CA PHE A 167 -25.72 -10.65 -23.09
C PHE A 167 -27.05 -10.73 -22.36
N MET A 168 -27.76 -9.62 -22.25
CA MET A 168 -29.10 -9.61 -21.67
C MET A 168 -30.11 -10.02 -22.74
N SER A 169 -30.73 -11.17 -22.58
CA SER A 169 -31.94 -11.53 -23.35
C SER A 169 -33.16 -10.92 -22.64
N SER A 170 -34.09 -10.33 -23.40
CA SER A 170 -35.19 -9.52 -22.87
C SER A 170 -36.27 -10.31 -22.12
N ASN A 171 -36.15 -11.63 -21.94
CA ASN A 171 -37.31 -12.49 -21.59
C ASN A 171 -37.15 -13.42 -20.38
N TYR A 172 -36.01 -13.42 -19.65
CA TYR A 172 -35.79 -14.43 -18.60
C TYR A 172 -35.35 -13.84 -17.26
N ALA A 173 -35.75 -14.57 -16.20
CA ALA A 173 -35.17 -14.41 -14.86
C ALA A 173 -33.62 -14.45 -14.93
N GLU A 174 -32.94 -13.85 -13.98
CA GLU A 174 -31.48 -13.81 -13.99
C GLU A 174 -30.88 -15.22 -14.13
N PRO A 175 -30.14 -15.52 -15.21
CA PRO A 175 -29.54 -16.83 -15.42
C PRO A 175 -28.42 -17.10 -14.41
N ASP A 176 -28.16 -18.36 -14.16
CA ASP A 176 -27.02 -18.81 -13.36
C ASP A 176 -25.70 -18.52 -14.10
N THR A 177 -24.88 -17.65 -13.55
CA THR A 177 -23.63 -17.23 -14.16
C THR A 177 -22.39 -17.94 -13.60
N ARG A 178 -22.57 -19.01 -12.80
CA ARG A 178 -21.46 -19.74 -12.14
C ARG A 178 -20.40 -20.22 -13.11
N ALA A 179 -20.80 -20.77 -14.26
CA ALA A 179 -19.85 -21.24 -15.27
C ALA A 179 -19.04 -20.08 -15.87
N LEU A 180 -19.65 -18.94 -16.18
CA LEU A 180 -18.93 -17.76 -16.65
C LEU A 180 -17.95 -17.23 -15.58
N CYS A 181 -18.39 -17.17 -14.34
CA CYS A 181 -17.56 -16.75 -13.22
C CYS A 181 -16.40 -17.72 -12.95
N SER A 182 -16.55 -19.02 -13.25
CA SER A 182 -15.48 -20.00 -13.07
C SER A 182 -14.25 -19.69 -13.93
N LEU A 183 -14.43 -19.25 -15.17
CA LEU A 183 -13.31 -18.83 -16.04
C LEU A 183 -12.67 -17.50 -15.61
N LEU A 184 -13.41 -16.63 -14.92
CA LEU A 184 -12.84 -15.39 -14.39
C LEU A 184 -11.79 -15.65 -13.31
N GLN A 185 -11.78 -16.81 -12.67
CA GLN A 185 -10.77 -17.20 -11.67
C GLN A 185 -9.38 -17.41 -12.28
N LEU A 186 -9.27 -17.53 -13.60
CA LEU A 186 -8.01 -17.59 -14.33
C LEU A 186 -7.21 -16.28 -14.25
N ASN A 187 -7.83 -15.16 -13.86
CA ASN A 187 -7.12 -13.91 -13.69
C ASN A 187 -5.92 -14.05 -12.78
N SER A 188 -4.75 -13.58 -13.24
CA SER A 188 -3.58 -13.50 -12.39
C SER A 188 -3.82 -12.55 -11.19
N ASN A 189 -3.20 -12.84 -10.06
CA ASN A 189 -3.41 -12.07 -8.82
C ASN A 189 -2.93 -10.61 -8.89
N ILE A 190 -2.18 -10.26 -9.93
CA ILE A 190 -1.45 -8.99 -10.06
C ILE A 190 -2.24 -7.91 -10.78
N GLN A 191 -3.33 -8.26 -11.43
CA GLN A 191 -4.07 -7.30 -12.23
C GLN A 191 -4.87 -6.30 -11.38
N SER A 192 -4.45 -5.04 -11.46
CA SER A 192 -5.14 -3.88 -10.90
C SER A 192 -6.19 -3.34 -11.87
N ASN A 193 -7.25 -4.04 -12.16
CA ASN A 193 -8.25 -3.47 -13.04
C ASN A 193 -9.53 -3.11 -12.30
N ASN A 194 -9.93 -1.84 -12.44
CA ASN A 194 -11.24 -1.32 -12.06
C ASN A 194 -12.38 -1.79 -13.01
N SER A 195 -12.14 -2.80 -13.86
CA SER A 195 -13.18 -3.34 -14.72
C SER A 195 -14.18 -4.15 -13.91
N ASP A 196 -15.43 -4.08 -14.30
CA ASP A 196 -16.50 -4.87 -13.71
C ASP A 196 -16.18 -6.37 -13.69
N ILE A 197 -16.67 -7.08 -12.68
CA ILE A 197 -16.40 -8.51 -12.52
C ILE A 197 -17.01 -9.29 -13.69
N LEU A 198 -18.23 -8.97 -14.03
CA LEU A 198 -18.97 -9.52 -15.15
C LEU A 198 -19.70 -8.36 -15.85
N LEU A 199 -19.28 -8.05 -17.07
CA LEU A 199 -19.88 -6.98 -17.83
C LEU A 199 -21.23 -7.45 -18.40
N THR A 200 -22.25 -6.59 -18.29
CA THR A 200 -23.57 -6.87 -18.87
C THR A 200 -23.76 -5.99 -20.08
N PHE A 201 -24.08 -6.61 -21.22
CA PHE A 201 -24.34 -5.92 -22.46
C PHE A 201 -25.82 -6.13 -22.87
N ASN A 202 -26.52 -5.02 -23.08
CA ASN A 202 -27.91 -5.05 -23.55
C ASN A 202 -27.97 -4.69 -25.02
N PRO A 203 -28.19 -5.66 -25.91
CA PRO A 203 -28.30 -5.43 -27.35
C PRO A 203 -29.60 -4.73 -27.76
N ILE A 204 -30.59 -4.61 -26.86
CA ILE A 204 -31.91 -3.99 -27.04
C ILE A 204 -32.82 -4.80 -27.98
N ASN A 205 -32.32 -5.23 -29.14
CA ASN A 205 -33.05 -5.94 -30.16
C ASN A 205 -32.28 -7.21 -30.62
N LYS A 206 -32.95 -8.15 -31.23
CA LYS A 206 -32.34 -9.37 -31.83
C LYS A 206 -31.29 -9.05 -32.90
N THR A 207 -31.32 -7.85 -33.48
CA THR A 207 -30.31 -7.34 -34.41
C THR A 207 -29.68 -6.13 -33.81
N MET A 208 -28.35 -6.14 -33.58
CA MET A 208 -27.62 -5.01 -33.07
C MET A 208 -27.51 -3.89 -34.10
N SER A 209 -27.80 -2.66 -33.71
CA SER A 209 -27.53 -1.50 -34.55
C SER A 209 -26.01 -1.27 -34.69
N ASN A 210 -25.59 -0.44 -35.65
CA ASN A 210 -24.17 -0.08 -35.79
C ASN A 210 -23.62 0.58 -34.55
N GLU A 211 -24.40 1.40 -33.82
CA GLU A 211 -24.02 2.00 -32.56
C GLU A 211 -23.77 0.95 -31.47
N LYS A 212 -24.64 -0.09 -31.39
CA LYS A 212 -24.47 -1.18 -30.41
C LYS A 212 -23.28 -2.07 -30.75
N ILE A 213 -23.00 -2.32 -32.02
CA ILE A 213 -21.80 -3.00 -32.48
C ILE A 213 -20.54 -2.21 -32.08
N GLU A 214 -20.56 -0.91 -32.28
CA GLU A 214 -19.45 -0.03 -31.92
C GLU A 214 -19.27 0.07 -30.38
N GLU A 215 -20.38 0.17 -29.63
CA GLU A 215 -20.40 0.14 -28.18
C GLU A 215 -19.74 -1.14 -27.64
N LEU A 216 -20.16 -2.32 -28.13
CA LEU A 216 -19.60 -3.60 -27.72
C LEU A 216 -18.10 -3.71 -28.06
N ALA A 217 -17.70 -3.28 -29.25
CA ALA A 217 -16.31 -3.30 -29.66
C ALA A 217 -15.44 -2.35 -28.79
N ASN A 218 -15.99 -1.19 -28.40
CA ASN A 218 -15.34 -0.25 -27.48
C ASN A 218 -15.20 -0.85 -26.07
N GLU A 219 -16.25 -1.50 -25.55
CA GLU A 219 -16.18 -2.13 -24.23
C GLU A 219 -15.14 -3.26 -24.22
N ILE A 220 -15.09 -4.13 -25.24
CA ILE A 220 -14.05 -5.16 -25.37
C ILE A 220 -12.65 -4.50 -25.44
N GLY A 221 -12.50 -3.44 -26.24
CA GLY A 221 -11.25 -2.69 -26.32
C GLY A 221 -10.78 -2.18 -24.95
N LYS A 222 -11.67 -1.56 -24.18
CA LYS A 222 -11.39 -1.06 -22.82
C LYS A 222 -11.04 -2.20 -21.84
N LEU A 223 -11.71 -3.34 -21.93
CA LEU A 223 -11.42 -4.49 -21.06
C LEU A 223 -9.98 -4.94 -21.19
N PHE A 224 -9.40 -4.85 -22.39
CA PHE A 224 -8.03 -5.27 -22.66
C PHE A 224 -7.05 -4.11 -22.82
N GLU A 225 -7.52 -2.86 -22.69
CA GLU A 225 -6.63 -1.70 -22.62
C GLU A 225 -5.68 -1.85 -21.46
N GLY A 226 -4.37 -1.71 -21.70
CA GLY A 226 -3.33 -1.92 -20.69
C GLY A 226 -3.09 -3.39 -20.30
N ALA A 227 -3.76 -4.37 -20.95
CA ALA A 227 -3.42 -5.79 -20.79
C ALA A 227 -2.03 -6.11 -21.35
N GLU A 228 -1.50 -5.24 -22.20
CA GLU A 228 -0.09 -5.26 -22.55
C GLU A 228 0.71 -5.17 -21.27
N GLY A 229 1.54 -6.18 -21.01
CA GLY A 229 2.57 -6.03 -20.00
C GLY A 229 3.41 -4.79 -20.30
N SER A 230 4.01 -4.22 -19.31
CA SER A 230 4.95 -3.11 -19.52
C SER A 230 6.20 -3.55 -20.29
N GLY A 231 6.36 -4.85 -20.54
CA GLY A 231 7.60 -5.46 -21.01
C GLY A 231 8.69 -5.48 -19.94
N TRP A 232 8.39 -5.02 -18.73
CA TRP A 232 9.32 -5.04 -17.62
C TRP A 232 9.10 -6.25 -16.73
N ILE A 233 10.16 -6.94 -16.44
CA ILE A 233 10.17 -8.16 -15.63
C ILE A 233 10.87 -7.85 -14.31
N LEU A 234 10.15 -8.09 -13.21
CA LEU A 234 10.69 -8.06 -11.86
C LEU A 234 11.25 -9.42 -11.50
N LYS A 235 12.50 -9.48 -11.04
CA LYS A 235 13.15 -10.70 -10.55
C LYS A 235 13.82 -10.44 -9.21
N GLN A 236 13.81 -11.42 -8.32
CA GLN A 236 14.66 -11.35 -7.13
C GLN A 236 16.09 -11.75 -7.48
N LYS A 237 17.08 -10.98 -6.98
CA LYS A 237 18.51 -11.24 -7.22
C LYS A 237 18.91 -12.64 -6.77
N GLY A 238 19.84 -13.24 -7.50
CA GLY A 238 20.28 -14.61 -7.22
C GLY A 238 19.31 -15.69 -7.66
N ASN A 239 18.38 -15.37 -8.59
CA ASN A 239 17.36 -16.31 -9.11
C ASN A 239 16.49 -16.95 -8.02
N LYS A 240 16.31 -16.25 -6.90
CA LYS A 240 15.41 -16.69 -5.83
C LYS A 240 13.96 -16.53 -6.27
N LYS A 241 13.12 -17.42 -5.78
CA LYS A 241 11.67 -17.28 -5.91
C LYS A 241 11.14 -16.40 -4.78
N PHE A 242 10.09 -15.65 -5.06
CA PHE A 242 9.37 -14.84 -4.08
C PHE A 242 7.88 -15.17 -4.11
N LYS A 243 7.23 -14.99 -2.97
CA LYS A 243 5.82 -15.26 -2.81
C LYS A 243 5.02 -13.97 -2.81
N ILE A 244 3.86 -14.03 -3.45
CA ILE A 244 2.91 -12.91 -3.46
C ILE A 244 1.65 -13.34 -2.69
N GLU A 245 1.27 -12.53 -1.72
CA GLU A 245 0.03 -12.73 -0.97
C GLU A 245 -1.18 -12.14 -1.75
N PRO A 246 -2.41 -12.64 -1.49
CA PRO A 246 -2.81 -13.50 -0.36
C PRO A 246 -2.69 -15.01 -0.60
N TYR A 247 -2.34 -15.47 -1.79
CA TYR A 247 -2.39 -16.90 -2.10
C TYR A 247 -1.09 -17.65 -1.83
N GLY A 248 0.01 -16.94 -1.55
CA GLY A 248 1.32 -17.53 -1.33
C GLY A 248 1.90 -18.21 -2.58
N GLU A 249 1.53 -17.69 -3.77
CA GLU A 249 2.04 -18.18 -5.04
C GLU A 249 3.51 -17.81 -5.21
N GLU A 250 4.32 -18.76 -5.67
CA GLU A 250 5.75 -18.57 -5.89
C GLU A 250 6.05 -18.15 -7.33
N TYR A 251 6.81 -17.07 -7.47
CA TYR A 251 7.23 -16.54 -8.75
C TYR A 251 8.77 -16.53 -8.88
N SER A 252 9.27 -16.99 -10.02
CA SER A 252 10.68 -16.82 -10.39
C SER A 252 10.92 -15.46 -11.01
N PHE A 253 9.91 -14.91 -11.65
CA PHE A 253 9.85 -13.56 -12.23
C PHE A 253 8.39 -13.12 -12.34
N LEU A 254 8.21 -11.81 -12.46
CA LEU A 254 6.90 -11.19 -12.59
C LEU A 254 6.93 -10.16 -13.70
N GLU A 255 6.12 -10.32 -14.73
CA GLU A 255 5.89 -9.25 -15.69
C GLU A 255 4.96 -8.21 -15.06
N LEU A 256 5.40 -6.96 -15.06
CA LEU A 256 4.66 -5.86 -14.46
C LEU A 256 3.63 -5.29 -15.44
N PRO A 257 2.42 -4.97 -14.98
CA PRO A 257 1.44 -4.26 -15.80
C PRO A 257 1.91 -2.83 -16.08
N LYS A 258 1.37 -2.21 -17.13
CA LYS A 258 1.56 -0.77 -17.38
C LYS A 258 0.93 0.05 -16.25
N GLY A 259 1.65 1.03 -15.74
CA GLY A 259 1.15 1.95 -14.72
C GLY A 259 1.55 1.59 -13.30
N LYS A 260 0.80 2.12 -12.35
CA LYS A 260 1.04 1.89 -10.93
C LYS A 260 0.54 0.53 -10.52
N THR A 261 1.37 -0.26 -9.86
CA THR A 261 0.96 -1.52 -9.26
C THR A 261 1.43 -1.61 -7.83
N SER A 262 0.65 -2.29 -6.99
CA SER A 262 1.00 -2.61 -5.62
C SER A 262 1.07 -4.12 -5.47
N ILE A 263 2.13 -4.61 -4.84
CA ILE A 263 2.37 -6.04 -4.66
C ILE A 263 2.75 -6.28 -3.21
N PHE A 264 2.10 -7.26 -2.57
CA PHE A 264 2.51 -7.77 -1.27
C PHE A 264 3.47 -8.95 -1.47
N ILE A 265 4.67 -8.83 -0.92
CA ILE A 265 5.71 -9.88 -1.02
C ILE A 265 5.95 -10.44 0.38
N ASP A 266 5.81 -11.77 0.51
CA ASP A 266 5.96 -12.48 1.77
C ASP A 266 7.43 -12.57 2.22
N GLY A 267 7.66 -12.36 3.50
CA GLY A 267 8.92 -12.69 4.19
C GLY A 267 10.11 -11.78 3.90
N ILE A 268 9.91 -10.61 3.26
CA ILE A 268 11.01 -9.68 2.98
C ILE A 268 10.76 -8.36 3.74
N CYS A 269 11.53 -8.13 4.79
CA CYS A 269 11.48 -6.91 5.60
C CYS A 269 12.78 -6.10 5.43
N GLY A 270 12.67 -4.77 5.40
CA GLY A 270 13.79 -3.84 5.49
C GLY A 270 13.87 -2.79 4.39
N ASN A 271 14.59 -1.72 4.68
CA ASN A 271 14.75 -0.57 3.78
C ASN A 271 15.51 -0.90 2.48
N ASP A 272 16.21 -2.04 2.43
CA ASP A 272 17.01 -2.47 1.28
C ASP A 272 16.27 -3.41 0.32
N ILE A 273 14.97 -3.58 0.48
CA ILE A 273 14.21 -4.53 -0.35
C ILE A 273 14.30 -4.18 -1.84
N LEU A 274 14.24 -2.90 -2.18
CA LEU A 274 14.36 -2.48 -3.58
C LEU A 274 15.68 -2.92 -4.20
N SER A 275 16.75 -2.99 -3.40
CA SER A 275 18.07 -3.46 -3.83
C SER A 275 18.11 -4.97 -4.09
N GLN A 276 17.14 -5.75 -3.58
CA GLN A 276 17.07 -7.19 -3.76
C GLN A 276 16.37 -7.61 -5.06
N PHE A 277 15.79 -6.66 -5.78
CA PHE A 277 15.10 -6.94 -7.03
C PHE A 277 15.82 -6.28 -8.22
N ASP A 278 15.78 -6.97 -9.33
CA ASP A 278 16.19 -6.46 -10.63
C ASP A 278 14.94 -6.22 -11.48
N LEU A 279 14.94 -5.11 -12.18
CA LEU A 279 13.93 -4.77 -13.17
C LEU A 279 14.59 -4.77 -14.54
N SER A 280 14.13 -5.63 -15.44
CA SER A 280 14.71 -5.80 -16.77
C SER A 280 13.64 -5.85 -17.86
N THR A 281 14.01 -5.42 -19.07
CA THR A 281 13.26 -5.61 -20.31
C THR A 281 14.21 -6.13 -21.38
N GLU A 282 13.73 -6.45 -22.58
CA GLU A 282 14.60 -6.87 -23.68
C GLU A 282 15.68 -5.81 -23.97
N GLY A 283 16.92 -6.13 -23.59
CA GLY A 283 18.12 -5.30 -23.84
C GLY A 283 18.40 -4.19 -22.83
N GLU A 284 17.56 -3.97 -21.82
CA GLU A 284 17.77 -2.93 -20.79
C GLU A 284 17.55 -3.47 -19.38
N THR A 285 18.36 -3.00 -18.45
CA THR A 285 18.16 -3.18 -17.01
C THR A 285 17.98 -1.82 -16.36
N ALA A 286 17.07 -1.70 -15.43
CA ALA A 286 16.85 -0.49 -14.65
C ALA A 286 16.95 -0.79 -13.16
N SER A 287 17.52 0.15 -12.41
CA SER A 287 17.44 0.13 -10.96
C SER A 287 16.10 0.70 -10.52
N ILE A 288 15.55 0.12 -9.49
CA ILE A 288 14.34 0.65 -8.84
C ILE A 288 14.82 1.75 -7.89
N SER A 289 14.47 3.01 -8.18
CA SER A 289 14.79 4.12 -7.30
C SER A 289 13.73 4.28 -6.22
N SER A 290 14.14 4.54 -4.98
CA SER A 290 13.19 4.87 -3.90
C SER A 290 12.64 6.29 -4.10
N LYS A 291 11.33 6.45 -4.02
CA LYS A 291 10.65 7.76 -4.01
C LYS A 291 10.40 8.22 -2.56
N GLY A 292 11.46 8.60 -1.84
CA GLY A 292 11.33 9.26 -0.54
C GLY A 292 10.79 8.41 0.60
N GLU A 293 10.58 9.03 1.75
CA GLU A 293 10.04 8.37 2.94
C GLU A 293 8.57 7.95 2.74
N VAL A 294 8.25 6.78 3.26
CA VAL A 294 6.90 6.25 3.31
C VAL A 294 6.08 7.05 4.31
N THR A 295 5.10 7.78 3.84
CA THR A 295 4.11 8.38 4.72
C THR A 295 3.01 7.38 5.03
N GLN A 296 2.44 7.45 6.22
CA GLN A 296 1.32 6.60 6.62
C GLN A 296 0.14 6.72 5.64
N LYS A 297 -0.13 7.92 5.13
CA LYS A 297 -1.17 8.16 4.14
C LYS A 297 -0.97 7.30 2.89
N ASN A 298 0.25 7.24 2.37
CA ASN A 298 0.55 6.43 1.18
C ASN A 298 0.41 4.93 1.45
N LEU A 299 0.72 4.47 2.66
CA LEU A 299 0.53 3.09 3.07
C LEU A 299 -0.96 2.70 3.03
N TYR A 300 -1.85 3.55 3.56
CA TYR A 300 -3.28 3.30 3.53
C TYR A 300 -3.86 3.32 2.11
N GLU A 301 -3.39 4.19 1.23
CA GLU A 301 -3.77 4.19 -0.19
C GLU A 301 -3.40 2.85 -0.87
N VAL A 302 -2.25 2.27 -0.52
CA VAL A 302 -1.83 0.95 -1.01
C VAL A 302 -2.71 -0.16 -0.43
N TYR A 303 -3.02 -0.12 0.86
CA TYR A 303 -3.92 -1.09 1.49
C TYR A 303 -5.33 -1.02 0.89
N GLU A 304 -5.87 0.18 0.66
CA GLU A 304 -7.18 0.35 0.02
C GLU A 304 -7.22 -0.37 -1.34
N GLU A 305 -6.23 -0.16 -2.19
CA GLU A 305 -6.12 -0.79 -3.50
C GLU A 305 -6.11 -2.32 -3.39
N GLU A 306 -5.32 -2.87 -2.45
CA GLU A 306 -5.20 -4.32 -2.27
C GLU A 306 -6.45 -4.94 -1.65
N ILE A 307 -7.08 -4.26 -0.71
CA ILE A 307 -8.36 -4.66 -0.13
C ILE A 307 -9.43 -4.75 -1.22
N MET A 308 -9.46 -3.77 -2.15
CA MET A 308 -10.40 -3.80 -3.28
C MET A 308 -10.14 -4.99 -4.23
N LYS A 309 -8.88 -5.32 -4.50
CA LYS A 309 -8.52 -6.51 -5.29
C LYS A 309 -8.98 -7.79 -4.59
N CYS A 310 -8.71 -7.92 -3.30
CA CYS A 310 -9.14 -9.07 -2.49
C CYS A 310 -10.67 -9.23 -2.49
N MET A 311 -11.41 -8.15 -2.34
CA MET A 311 -12.88 -8.15 -2.38
C MET A 311 -13.40 -8.64 -3.73
N LYS A 312 -12.84 -8.12 -4.84
CA LYS A 312 -13.19 -8.55 -6.19
C LYS A 312 -12.96 -10.04 -6.38
N LYS A 313 -11.82 -10.56 -5.88
CA LYS A 313 -11.51 -12.00 -5.95
C LYS A 313 -12.50 -12.85 -5.15
N ILE A 314 -12.89 -12.42 -3.94
CA ILE A 314 -13.90 -13.16 -3.16
C ILE A 314 -15.23 -13.27 -3.94
N LEU A 315 -15.68 -12.19 -4.55
CA LEU A 315 -16.92 -12.18 -5.32
C LEU A 315 -16.84 -13.08 -6.57
N ILE A 316 -15.72 -13.05 -7.30
CA ILE A 316 -15.47 -13.94 -8.43
C ILE A 316 -15.46 -15.41 -7.97
N ASN A 317 -14.71 -15.73 -6.93
CA ASN A 317 -14.64 -17.07 -6.37
C ASN A 317 -16.02 -17.57 -5.93
N LYS A 318 -16.80 -16.70 -5.30
CA LYS A 318 -18.13 -17.01 -4.82
C LYS A 318 -19.09 -17.28 -5.96
N GLY A 319 -19.04 -16.47 -7.02
CA GLY A 319 -19.82 -16.68 -8.24
C GLY A 319 -19.56 -18.04 -8.88
N SER A 320 -18.35 -18.60 -8.74
CA SER A 320 -18.04 -19.94 -9.26
C SER A 320 -18.56 -21.09 -8.39
N GLY A 321 -18.72 -20.91 -7.08
CA GLY A 321 -19.25 -21.91 -6.17
C GLY A 321 -18.38 -23.16 -5.91
N SER A 322 -17.17 -23.23 -6.48
CA SER A 322 -16.31 -24.42 -6.37
C SER A 322 -15.67 -24.59 -4.99
N SER A 323 -15.25 -25.82 -4.64
CA SER A 323 -14.53 -26.12 -3.38
C SER A 323 -13.19 -25.37 -3.31
N LEU A 324 -12.50 -25.20 -4.44
CA LEU A 324 -11.27 -24.41 -4.54
C LEU A 324 -11.55 -22.94 -4.24
N SER A 325 -12.65 -22.41 -4.73
CA SER A 325 -13.09 -21.03 -4.47
C SER A 325 -13.30 -20.77 -2.98
N LYS A 326 -13.95 -21.69 -2.27
CA LYS A 326 -14.14 -21.60 -0.81
C LYS A 326 -12.79 -21.52 -0.08
N LYS A 327 -11.87 -22.45 -0.42
CA LYS A 327 -10.52 -22.48 0.17
C LYS A 327 -9.73 -21.18 -0.12
N ASN A 328 -9.86 -20.63 -1.32
CA ASN A 328 -9.20 -19.38 -1.69
C ASN A 328 -9.82 -18.18 -0.97
N ASN A 329 -11.13 -18.16 -0.77
CA ASN A 329 -11.78 -17.11 0.02
C ASN A 329 -11.33 -17.14 1.49
N GLU A 330 -11.17 -18.32 2.09
CA GLU A 330 -10.62 -18.46 3.44
C GLU A 330 -9.20 -17.87 3.53
N LYS A 331 -8.34 -18.12 2.54
CA LYS A 331 -7.00 -17.54 2.49
C LYS A 331 -7.04 -16.01 2.42
N ILE A 332 -7.91 -15.44 1.58
CA ILE A 332 -8.09 -13.99 1.48
C ILE A 332 -8.58 -13.40 2.81
N ILE A 333 -9.58 -14.01 3.43
CA ILE A 333 -10.12 -13.55 4.71
C ILE A 333 -9.05 -13.59 5.80
N ASN A 334 -8.25 -14.66 5.87
CA ASN A 334 -7.13 -14.77 6.80
C ASN A 334 -6.06 -13.69 6.54
N PHE A 335 -5.74 -13.41 5.28
CA PHE A 335 -4.83 -12.33 4.91
C PHE A 335 -5.35 -10.96 5.36
N ILE A 336 -6.63 -10.64 5.13
CA ILE A 336 -7.25 -9.40 5.61
C ILE A 336 -7.22 -9.32 7.13
N GLN A 337 -7.45 -10.43 7.84
CA GLN A 337 -7.35 -10.48 9.30
C GLN A 337 -5.92 -10.17 9.77
N ILE A 338 -4.90 -10.75 9.12
CA ILE A 338 -3.49 -10.46 9.43
C ILE A 338 -3.17 -8.98 9.20
N LEU A 339 -3.61 -8.40 8.08
CA LEU A 339 -3.44 -6.99 7.80
C LEU A 339 -4.09 -6.12 8.89
N GLU A 340 -5.30 -6.47 9.30
CA GLU A 340 -6.06 -5.76 10.32
C GLU A 340 -5.41 -5.88 11.71
N ASP A 341 -5.04 -7.08 12.13
CA ASP A 341 -4.46 -7.34 13.47
C ASP A 341 -3.10 -6.64 13.65
N LYS A 342 -2.36 -6.47 12.58
CA LYS A 342 -1.02 -5.88 12.61
C LYS A 342 -0.97 -4.40 12.25
N THR A 343 -2.09 -3.83 11.80
CA THR A 343 -2.15 -2.39 11.51
C THR A 343 -2.19 -1.61 12.83
N PRO A 344 -1.28 -0.65 13.05
CA PRO A 344 -1.36 0.24 14.21
C PRO A 344 -2.72 0.96 14.20
N GLY A 345 -3.35 1.10 15.35
CA GLY A 345 -4.69 1.72 15.47
C GLY A 345 -5.86 0.73 15.54
N ASN A 346 -5.69 -0.53 15.17
CA ASN A 346 -6.77 -1.53 15.26
C ASN A 346 -7.28 -1.79 16.68
N LYS A 347 -6.49 -1.52 17.71
CA LYS A 347 -6.92 -1.62 19.13
C LYS A 347 -8.07 -0.67 19.50
N ILE A 348 -8.36 0.30 18.63
CA ILE A 348 -9.35 1.37 18.85
C ILE A 348 -10.69 1.02 18.20
N LEU A 349 -10.68 0.22 17.14
CA LEU A 349 -11.91 -0.28 16.53
C LEU A 349 -12.47 -1.40 17.41
N ASN A 350 -13.37 -1.04 18.33
CA ASN A 350 -14.18 -2.03 19.03
C ASN A 350 -14.74 -3.05 18.04
N ASN A 351 -14.57 -4.33 18.32
CA ASN A 351 -14.79 -5.56 17.54
C ASN A 351 -16.07 -5.66 16.67
N SER A 352 -16.84 -4.61 16.50
CA SER A 352 -18.16 -4.65 15.87
C SER A 352 -18.17 -4.30 14.37
N ASN A 353 -17.20 -3.54 13.86
CA ASN A 353 -17.13 -3.15 12.44
C ASN A 353 -15.69 -3.12 11.97
N ASN A 354 -15.14 -4.26 11.58
CA ASN A 354 -13.80 -4.40 11.03
C ASN A 354 -13.84 -4.93 9.60
N LEU A 355 -12.72 -4.80 8.87
CA LEU A 355 -12.59 -5.25 7.49
C LEU A 355 -12.86 -6.76 7.39
N THR A 356 -12.29 -7.55 8.28
CA THR A 356 -12.48 -9.01 8.32
C THR A 356 -13.95 -9.38 8.41
N LYS A 357 -14.77 -8.64 9.17
CA LYS A 357 -16.20 -8.87 9.26
C LYS A 357 -16.89 -8.61 7.93
N ILE A 358 -16.58 -7.50 7.25
CA ILE A 358 -17.13 -7.21 5.92
C ILE A 358 -16.80 -8.34 4.94
N PHE A 359 -15.57 -8.81 4.94
CA PHE A 359 -15.15 -9.91 4.05
C PHE A 359 -15.85 -11.24 4.37
N LYS A 360 -16.08 -11.55 5.66
CA LYS A 360 -16.90 -12.69 6.08
C LYS A 360 -18.34 -12.54 5.65
N GLU A 361 -18.94 -11.36 5.86
CA GLU A 361 -20.30 -11.07 5.39
C GLU A 361 -20.44 -11.26 3.88
N ILE A 362 -19.51 -10.74 3.09
CA ILE A 362 -19.49 -10.96 1.64
C ILE A 362 -19.42 -12.45 1.30
N ASN A 363 -18.54 -13.19 1.99
CA ASN A 363 -18.38 -14.62 1.77
C ASN A 363 -19.61 -15.43 2.16
N ASP A 364 -20.30 -15.06 3.21
CA ASP A 364 -21.39 -15.83 3.81
C ASP A 364 -22.79 -15.39 3.30
N ASP A 365 -22.89 -14.23 2.63
CA ASP A 365 -24.16 -13.71 2.12
C ASP A 365 -24.71 -14.59 0.96
N PRO A 366 -25.78 -15.34 1.18
CA PRO A 366 -26.32 -16.22 0.14
C PRO A 366 -26.84 -15.45 -1.08
N ASN A 367 -27.27 -14.20 -0.91
CA ASN A 367 -27.81 -13.38 -1.99
C ASN A 367 -26.74 -12.96 -2.98
N SER A 368 -25.48 -12.82 -2.55
CA SER A 368 -24.38 -12.44 -3.45
C SER A 368 -24.01 -13.53 -4.45
N ASN A 369 -24.45 -14.78 -4.25
CA ASN A 369 -24.21 -15.88 -5.19
C ASN A 369 -24.99 -15.71 -6.51
N ASN A 370 -26.13 -15.03 -6.44
CA ASN A 370 -27.06 -14.89 -7.55
C ASN A 370 -27.03 -13.48 -8.17
N LEU A 371 -26.14 -12.61 -7.68
CA LEU A 371 -26.00 -11.27 -8.24
C LEU A 371 -25.31 -11.33 -9.59
N SER A 372 -25.85 -10.63 -10.56
CA SER A 372 -25.29 -10.55 -11.90
C SER A 372 -25.21 -9.10 -12.38
N GLY A 373 -24.28 -8.85 -13.28
CA GLY A 373 -24.16 -7.56 -13.96
C GLY A 373 -24.19 -6.36 -13.00
N ASN A 374 -25.15 -5.46 -13.20
CA ASN A 374 -25.26 -4.22 -12.43
C ASN A 374 -25.49 -4.44 -10.95
N GLN A 375 -26.27 -5.47 -10.57
CA GLN A 375 -26.53 -5.77 -9.16
C GLN A 375 -25.25 -6.18 -8.43
N LEU A 376 -24.40 -6.99 -9.07
CA LEU A 376 -23.10 -7.37 -8.51
C LEU A 376 -22.18 -6.15 -8.36
N ASN A 377 -22.19 -5.27 -9.36
CA ASN A 377 -21.41 -4.04 -9.34
C ASN A 377 -21.89 -3.08 -8.24
N ASP A 378 -23.20 -2.90 -8.10
CA ASP A 378 -23.80 -2.06 -7.05
C ASP A 378 -23.51 -2.64 -5.65
N TYR A 379 -23.62 -3.95 -5.49
CA TYR A 379 -23.25 -4.63 -4.25
C TYR A 379 -21.76 -4.44 -3.93
N MET A 380 -20.89 -4.64 -4.92
CA MET A 380 -19.45 -4.43 -4.77
C MET A 380 -19.13 -3.00 -4.38
N LYS A 381 -19.74 -2.02 -5.06
CA LYS A 381 -19.55 -0.60 -4.77
C LYS A 381 -19.97 -0.27 -3.33
N LYS A 382 -21.13 -0.75 -2.89
CA LYS A 382 -21.59 -0.58 -1.51
C LYS A 382 -20.57 -1.13 -0.50
N LYS A 383 -20.07 -2.35 -0.72
CA LYS A 383 -19.09 -2.98 0.19
C LYS A 383 -17.72 -2.29 0.12
N GLN A 384 -17.32 -1.76 -1.03
CA GLN A 384 -16.14 -0.91 -1.16
C GLN A 384 -16.27 0.38 -0.34
N ASP A 385 -17.42 1.03 -0.40
CA ASP A 385 -17.66 2.26 0.38
C ASP A 385 -17.66 1.98 1.90
N GLU A 386 -18.19 0.82 2.34
CA GLU A 386 -18.09 0.37 3.73
C GLU A 386 -16.61 0.16 4.15
N CYS A 387 -15.79 -0.49 3.32
CA CYS A 387 -14.37 -0.67 3.58
C CYS A 387 -13.62 0.66 3.63
N LYS A 388 -13.90 1.58 2.68
CA LYS A 388 -13.30 2.93 2.66
C LYS A 388 -13.60 3.72 3.92
N GLN A 389 -14.83 3.65 4.43
CA GLN A 389 -15.20 4.30 5.69
C GLN A 389 -14.40 3.77 6.87
N ILE A 390 -14.14 2.46 6.93
CA ILE A 390 -13.31 1.86 7.98
C ILE A 390 -11.86 2.30 7.83
N ILE A 391 -11.30 2.24 6.63
CA ILE A 391 -9.92 2.69 6.35
C ILE A 391 -9.76 4.16 6.73
N ASN A 392 -10.68 5.04 6.32
CA ASN A 392 -10.63 6.46 6.68
C ASN A 392 -10.67 6.68 8.20
N LYS A 393 -11.51 5.94 8.93
CA LYS A 393 -11.52 6.00 10.39
C LYS A 393 -10.18 5.58 11.00
N ILE A 394 -9.58 4.48 10.52
CA ILE A 394 -8.25 4.04 10.98
C ILE A 394 -7.22 5.15 10.74
N VAL A 395 -7.23 5.76 9.54
CA VAL A 395 -6.32 6.87 9.19
C VAL A 395 -6.54 8.09 10.09
N GLU A 396 -7.79 8.50 10.30
CA GLU A 396 -8.14 9.64 11.16
C GLU A 396 -7.72 9.39 12.61
N GLU A 397 -7.98 8.21 13.14
CA GLU A 397 -7.61 7.83 14.50
C GLU A 397 -6.10 7.73 14.66
N GLU A 398 -5.38 7.24 13.67
CA GLU A 398 -3.93 7.20 13.72
C GLU A 398 -3.32 8.59 13.58
N ILE A 399 -3.88 9.45 12.74
CA ILE A 399 -3.52 10.87 12.70
C ILE A 399 -3.78 11.55 14.04
N ASN A 400 -4.91 11.24 14.69
CA ASN A 400 -5.26 11.76 16.00
C ASN A 400 -4.37 11.16 17.11
N ASN A 401 -4.04 9.87 17.03
CA ASN A 401 -3.09 9.23 17.96
C ASN A 401 -1.68 9.78 17.77
N ARG A 402 -1.23 10.03 16.55
CA ARG A 402 0.03 10.73 16.27
C ARG A 402 -0.01 12.17 16.73
N LYS A 403 -1.14 12.86 16.60
CA LYS A 403 -1.34 14.16 17.24
C LYS A 403 -1.29 14.06 18.76
N GLN A 404 -1.81 12.97 19.35
CA GLN A 404 -1.69 12.69 20.78
C GLN A 404 -0.30 12.17 21.17
N GLU A 405 0.39 11.42 20.32
CA GLU A 405 1.80 11.03 20.55
C GLU A 405 2.76 12.21 20.36
N ASN A 406 2.44 13.13 19.46
CA ASN A 406 3.06 14.46 19.38
C ASN A 406 2.62 15.40 20.53
N LEU A 407 1.67 15.00 21.38
CA LEU A 407 1.38 15.54 22.69
C LEU A 407 2.33 15.01 23.79
N ASN A 408 3.50 14.50 23.42
CA ASN A 408 4.63 14.50 24.34
C ASN A 408 4.83 15.96 24.73
N GLU A 409 4.52 16.29 25.96
CA GLU A 409 4.77 17.66 26.42
C GLU A 409 6.26 17.89 26.37
N LEU A 410 6.68 18.80 25.47
CA LEU A 410 8.07 19.13 25.30
C LEU A 410 8.47 20.05 26.46
N ILE A 411 9.42 19.58 27.25
CA ILE A 411 10.05 20.32 28.31
C ILE A 411 11.47 20.69 27.85
N ILE A 412 11.80 21.95 27.87
CA ILE A 412 13.12 22.46 27.52
C ILE A 412 13.79 22.96 28.79
N LEU A 413 14.91 22.37 29.12
CA LEU A 413 15.80 22.81 30.17
C LEU A 413 16.96 23.56 29.52
N ILE A 414 17.09 24.85 29.77
CA ILE A 414 18.03 25.71 29.07
C ILE A 414 19.01 26.38 30.02
N ASP A 415 20.29 26.29 29.69
CA ASP A 415 21.36 27.03 30.37
C ASP A 415 21.07 28.55 30.27
N ALA A 416 20.87 29.16 31.39
CA ALA A 416 20.65 30.60 31.57
C ALA A 416 21.78 31.23 32.42
N SER A 417 22.98 30.66 32.39
CA SER A 417 24.15 31.26 33.00
C SER A 417 24.58 32.53 32.26
N GLU A 418 25.33 33.37 32.92
CA GLU A 418 25.88 34.63 32.37
C GLU A 418 26.58 34.41 31.01
N LYS A 419 27.23 33.26 30.83
CA LYS A 419 27.89 32.90 29.57
C LYS A 419 26.95 32.69 28.39
N MET A 420 25.65 32.47 28.64
CA MET A 420 24.63 32.29 27.63
C MET A 420 23.95 33.58 27.17
N GLU A 421 24.19 34.71 27.83
CA GLU A 421 23.50 35.98 27.58
C GLU A 421 23.49 36.37 26.08
N ASN A 422 24.64 36.28 25.44
CA ASN A 422 24.78 36.62 24.00
C ASN A 422 24.24 35.58 23.04
N TYR A 423 23.89 34.37 23.50
CA TYR A 423 23.55 33.22 22.66
C TYR A 423 22.10 32.83 22.76
N ILE A 424 21.41 33.17 23.82
CA ILE A 424 20.06 32.72 24.14
C ILE A 424 19.03 33.04 23.03
N GLN A 425 19.18 34.19 22.40
CA GLN A 425 18.24 34.61 21.33
C GLN A 425 18.37 33.75 20.08
N LYS A 426 19.58 33.34 19.69
CA LYS A 426 19.79 32.41 18.57
C LYS A 426 19.29 31.01 18.93
N VAL A 427 19.51 30.56 20.16
CA VAL A 427 18.97 29.28 20.65
C VAL A 427 17.43 29.26 20.55
N ASN A 428 16.79 30.35 20.96
CA ASN A 428 15.33 30.49 20.84
C ASN A 428 14.85 30.45 19.39
N GLN A 429 15.60 30.99 18.43
CA GLN A 429 15.30 30.88 17.00
C GLN A 429 15.45 29.45 16.49
N ILE A 430 16.53 28.77 16.88
CA ILE A 430 16.76 27.36 16.51
C ILE A 430 15.63 26.47 17.05
N LEU A 431 15.24 26.65 18.29
CA LEU A 431 14.13 25.93 18.93
C LEU A 431 12.81 26.21 18.21
N TYR A 432 12.54 27.46 17.86
CA TYR A 432 11.33 27.80 17.13
C TYR A 432 11.27 27.03 15.79
N GLU A 433 12.33 27.10 14.97
CA GLU A 433 12.35 26.43 13.66
C GLU A 433 12.21 24.89 13.81
N ALA A 434 12.83 24.30 14.82
CA ALA A 434 12.73 22.86 15.09
C ALA A 434 11.30 22.46 15.51
N ILE A 435 10.68 23.25 16.39
CA ILE A 435 9.35 22.96 16.94
C ILE A 435 8.27 23.18 15.88
N ILE A 436 8.35 24.24 15.08
CA ILE A 436 7.39 24.47 13.97
C ILE A 436 7.47 23.37 12.91
N LYS A 437 8.64 22.81 12.68
CA LYS A 437 8.80 21.67 11.78
C LYS A 437 8.11 20.42 12.33
N LEU A 438 8.13 20.23 13.65
CA LEU A 438 7.47 19.10 14.32
C LEU A 438 5.94 19.30 14.38
N ASP A 439 5.51 20.50 14.77
CA ASP A 439 4.11 20.87 14.96
C ASP A 439 3.89 22.32 14.53
N PRO A 440 3.17 22.55 13.43
CA PRO A 440 2.95 23.89 12.89
C PRO A 440 1.98 24.76 13.73
N ASP A 441 1.46 24.27 14.87
CA ASP A 441 0.60 25.08 15.75
C ASP A 441 1.42 26.10 16.55
N GLU A 442 1.55 27.30 16.01
CA GLU A 442 2.23 28.42 16.65
C GLU A 442 1.60 28.88 17.99
N ASN A 443 0.36 28.48 18.27
CA ASN A 443 -0.31 28.82 19.53
C ASN A 443 -0.06 27.79 20.64
N LYS A 444 0.52 26.64 20.30
CA LYS A 444 0.92 25.62 21.27
C LYS A 444 1.83 26.24 22.33
N LYS A 445 1.62 25.86 23.58
CA LYS A 445 2.48 26.25 24.70
C LYS A 445 3.53 25.18 24.93
N ILE A 446 4.76 25.60 25.13
CA ILE A 446 5.88 24.79 25.58
C ILE A 446 6.36 25.25 26.94
N LYS A 447 6.97 24.36 27.71
CA LYS A 447 7.55 24.69 28.99
C LYS A 447 9.06 24.80 28.88
N ILE A 448 9.59 25.93 29.33
CA ILE A 448 11.01 26.20 29.39
C ILE A 448 11.39 26.39 30.86
N TYR A 449 12.41 25.69 31.29
CA TYR A 449 13.01 25.78 32.60
C TYR A 449 14.43 26.31 32.44
N PRO A 450 14.63 27.62 32.62
CA PRO A 450 15.98 28.16 32.68
C PRO A 450 16.69 27.68 33.94
N PHE A 451 17.99 27.42 33.87
CA PHE A 451 18.80 27.10 35.05
C PHE A 451 20.03 27.98 35.12
N ASN A 452 20.22 28.65 36.26
CA ASN A 452 21.28 29.64 36.49
C ASN A 452 21.71 29.76 37.95
N GLY A 453 21.36 28.78 38.80
CA GLY A 453 21.71 28.80 40.23
C GLY A 453 20.69 29.48 41.15
N GLU A 454 19.85 30.37 40.61
CA GLU A 454 18.65 30.87 41.26
C GLU A 454 17.47 30.42 40.38
N SER A 455 16.58 29.56 40.87
CA SER A 455 15.48 29.05 40.02
C SER A 455 14.61 30.21 39.55
N PRO A 456 14.65 30.61 38.27
CA PRO A 456 13.79 31.67 37.76
C PRO A 456 12.36 31.18 37.55
N GLY A 457 12.05 29.93 37.90
CA GLY A 457 10.77 29.29 37.68
C GLY A 457 10.52 28.88 36.24
N SER A 458 9.48 28.11 36.03
CA SER A 458 9.11 27.65 34.68
C SER A 458 8.43 28.74 33.85
N LEU A 459 8.84 28.88 32.60
CA LEU A 459 8.23 29.75 31.62
C LEU A 459 7.27 28.95 30.72
N SER A 460 6.00 29.35 30.62
CA SER A 460 5.03 28.77 29.68
C SER A 460 4.89 29.70 28.47
N VAL A 461 5.55 29.33 27.36
CA VAL A 461 5.70 30.21 26.20
C VAL A 461 4.91 29.66 25.02
N LYS A 462 4.14 30.50 24.31
CA LYS A 462 3.57 30.13 23.01
C LYS A 462 4.66 30.04 21.96
N VAL A 463 4.66 29.02 21.11
CA VAL A 463 5.69 28.80 20.08
C VAL A 463 5.96 30.07 19.27
N LYS A 464 4.91 30.79 18.81
CA LYS A 464 5.07 32.06 18.07
C LYS A 464 5.83 33.17 18.82
N LYS A 465 5.88 33.09 20.13
CA LYS A 465 6.61 34.09 20.98
C LYS A 465 8.03 33.67 21.27
N LEU A 466 8.40 32.41 20.97
CA LEU A 466 9.68 31.83 21.34
C LEU A 466 10.87 32.65 20.80
N LYS A 467 10.82 33.09 19.54
CA LYS A 467 11.90 33.92 18.94
C LYS A 467 12.20 35.21 19.69
N LYS A 468 11.22 35.73 20.42
CA LYS A 468 11.34 37.01 21.17
C LYS A 468 11.37 36.81 22.68
N GLN A 469 11.43 35.55 23.15
CA GLN A 469 11.43 35.26 24.57
C GLN A 469 12.75 35.73 25.17
N GLN A 470 12.62 36.56 26.15
CA GLN A 470 13.77 36.94 27.01
C GLN A 470 13.89 35.91 28.13
N ILE A 471 15.11 35.50 28.38
CA ILE A 471 15.52 34.65 29.50
C ILE A 471 16.64 35.38 30.18
N ASP A 472 16.44 35.70 31.44
CA ASP A 472 17.45 36.39 32.26
C ASP A 472 18.60 35.41 32.53
N CYS A 473 19.80 35.82 32.16
CA CYS A 473 21.02 35.03 32.33
C CYS A 473 21.82 35.56 33.53
N GLU A 474 21.94 34.72 34.53
CA GLU A 474 22.60 35.08 35.78
C GLU A 474 23.55 33.98 36.25
N SER A 475 24.58 34.37 37.00
CA SER A 475 25.55 33.62 37.76
C SER A 475 26.01 32.23 37.26
N GLU A 476 25.55 31.16 37.79
CA GLU A 476 26.15 29.82 37.65
C GLU A 476 25.23 28.79 36.98
N ARG A 477 25.83 27.71 36.42
CA ARG A 477 25.05 26.60 35.79
C ARG A 477 24.62 25.57 36.83
N ASP A 478 23.80 25.98 37.80
CA ASP A 478 23.17 25.05 38.72
C ASP A 478 21.80 24.66 38.24
N ILE A 479 21.61 23.36 38.00
CA ILE A 479 20.42 22.80 37.41
C ILE A 479 19.43 22.25 38.45
N PHE A 480 19.84 22.18 39.72
CA PHE A 480 19.14 21.42 40.76
C PHE A 480 17.69 21.85 40.96
N ASP A 481 17.45 23.13 41.18
CA ASP A 481 16.10 23.65 41.46
C ASP A 481 15.17 23.50 40.27
N SER A 482 15.64 23.86 39.07
CA SER A 482 14.87 23.70 37.84
C SER A 482 14.55 22.24 37.56
N PHE A 483 15.46 21.32 37.86
CA PHE A 483 15.27 19.91 37.72
C PHE A 483 14.29 19.33 38.74
N GLN A 484 14.32 19.81 39.97
CA GLN A 484 13.34 19.47 41.00
C GLN A 484 11.94 19.91 40.60
N GLU A 485 11.76 21.11 40.08
CA GLU A 485 10.47 21.59 39.56
C GLU A 485 9.96 20.72 38.40
N ILE A 486 10.84 20.31 37.49
CA ILE A 486 10.48 19.39 36.38
C ILE A 486 9.97 18.07 36.92
N ILE A 487 10.68 17.47 37.87
CA ILE A 487 10.28 16.22 38.51
C ILE A 487 8.89 16.37 39.16
N GLU A 488 8.68 17.44 39.93
CA GLU A 488 7.37 17.71 40.56
C GLU A 488 6.27 17.90 39.50
N TYR A 489 6.57 18.60 38.42
CA TYR A 489 5.62 18.80 37.33
C TYR A 489 5.22 17.49 36.67
N ILE A 490 6.18 16.61 36.40
CA ILE A 490 5.95 15.29 35.82
C ILE A 490 5.10 14.45 36.78
N PHE A 491 5.35 14.50 38.07
CA PHE A 491 4.53 13.79 39.06
C PHE A 491 3.09 14.23 39.11
N ARG A 492 2.81 15.51 38.91
CA ARG A 492 1.45 16.05 38.90
C ARG A 492 0.69 15.78 37.61
N ASN A 493 1.38 15.33 36.54
CA ASN A 493 0.80 15.10 35.20
C ASN A 493 1.12 13.69 34.71
N THR A 494 0.68 12.72 35.46
CA THR A 494 1.08 11.30 35.30
C THR A 494 0.52 10.60 34.05
N GLU A 495 -0.51 11.17 33.44
CA GLU A 495 -1.15 10.69 32.20
C GLU A 495 -0.43 11.16 30.94
N LYS A 496 0.48 12.14 31.05
CA LYS A 496 1.23 12.69 29.92
C LYS A 496 2.52 11.93 29.69
N LYS A 497 2.93 11.87 28.44
CA LYS A 497 4.29 11.48 28.05
C LYS A 497 5.14 12.76 27.94
N PHE A 498 6.39 12.70 28.33
CA PHE A 498 7.27 13.84 28.35
C PHE A 498 8.51 13.61 27.49
N LYS A 499 8.93 14.66 26.81
CA LYS A 499 10.23 14.72 26.16
C LYS A 499 11.02 15.89 26.76
N LEU A 500 12.17 15.59 27.36
CA LEU A 500 13.04 16.55 28.00
C LEU A 500 14.24 16.83 27.09
N ILE A 501 14.49 18.09 26.79
CA ILE A 501 15.72 18.53 26.11
C ILE A 501 16.49 19.46 27.01
N THR A 502 17.72 19.10 27.29
CA THR A 502 18.66 19.95 28.05
C THR A 502 19.65 20.59 27.11
N ILE A 503 19.71 21.91 27.08
CA ILE A 503 20.66 22.70 26.27
C ILE A 503 21.63 23.39 27.21
N THR A 504 22.93 23.13 27.05
CA THR A 504 23.97 23.73 27.90
C THR A 504 25.20 24.10 27.08
N SER A 505 25.91 25.13 27.53
CA SER A 505 27.15 25.61 26.94
C SER A 505 28.42 25.20 27.74
N GLY A 506 28.27 24.39 28.77
CA GLY A 506 29.40 23.96 29.61
C GLY A 506 29.03 22.91 30.66
N GLU A 507 29.92 22.66 31.60
CA GLU A 507 29.69 21.70 32.68
C GLU A 507 28.58 22.18 33.60
N ILE A 508 27.75 21.25 34.04
CA ILE A 508 26.61 21.48 34.93
C ILE A 508 27.05 21.21 36.38
N LYS A 509 26.65 22.08 37.32
CA LYS A 509 26.89 21.90 38.75
C LYS A 509 25.81 21.07 39.45
N SER A 510 26.01 20.72 40.71
CA SER A 510 25.08 20.02 41.60
C SER A 510 24.79 18.54 41.20
N ILE A 511 25.83 17.86 40.74
CA ILE A 511 25.73 16.46 40.26
C ILE A 511 25.24 15.49 41.34
N ASN A 512 25.72 15.63 42.57
CA ASN A 512 25.39 14.72 43.67
C ASN A 512 23.93 14.86 44.10
N GLU A 513 23.44 16.09 44.14
CA GLU A 513 22.06 16.43 44.44
C GLU A 513 21.13 15.89 43.37
N ILE A 514 21.49 16.03 42.10
CA ILE A 514 20.75 15.48 40.96
C ILE A 514 20.70 13.94 41.03
N ARG A 515 21.82 13.28 41.37
CA ARG A 515 21.86 11.82 41.60
C ARG A 515 20.84 11.39 42.64
N ALA A 516 20.78 12.10 43.76
CA ALA A 516 19.83 11.80 44.83
C ALA A 516 18.38 11.97 44.35
N LEU A 517 18.08 13.00 43.56
CA LEU A 517 16.76 13.23 42.97
C LEU A 517 16.38 12.13 41.97
N ILE A 518 17.27 11.77 41.06
CA ILE A 518 17.03 10.72 40.06
C ILE A 518 16.82 9.35 40.72
N TYR A 519 17.64 9.02 41.72
CA TYR A 519 17.48 7.78 42.48
C TYR A 519 16.13 7.72 43.21
N LYS A 520 15.71 8.83 43.79
CA LYS A 520 14.42 8.97 44.45
C LYS A 520 13.25 8.91 43.47
N ALA A 521 13.42 9.47 42.27
CA ALA A 521 12.45 9.44 41.18
C ALA A 521 12.41 8.09 40.45
N GLY A 522 13.55 7.43 40.25
CA GLY A 522 13.67 6.16 39.52
C GLY A 522 13.04 4.94 40.20
N SER A 523 12.76 5.06 41.52
CA SER A 523 11.96 4.03 42.24
C SER A 523 10.49 3.98 41.81
N ILE A 524 10.05 4.89 40.94
CA ILE A 524 8.66 5.04 40.53
C ILE A 524 8.54 4.67 39.06
N LYS A 525 7.83 3.57 38.76
CA LYS A 525 7.56 3.03 37.42
C LYS A 525 7.12 4.03 36.31
N LYS A 526 6.82 5.27 36.68
CA LYS A 526 6.32 6.33 35.78
C LYS A 526 7.40 7.05 34.98
N PHE A 527 8.67 6.98 35.39
CA PHE A 527 9.77 7.63 34.67
C PHE A 527 10.15 6.91 33.37
N ALA A 528 9.68 5.68 33.15
CA ALA A 528 9.88 4.94 31.92
C ALA A 528 9.24 5.58 30.65
N SER A 529 8.41 6.62 30.83
CA SER A 529 7.73 7.33 29.71
C SER A 529 8.40 8.65 29.34
N ILE A 530 9.54 8.99 29.94
CA ILE A 530 10.27 10.24 29.66
C ILE A 530 11.42 9.93 28.74
N LYS A 531 11.48 10.61 27.59
CA LYS A 531 12.67 10.62 26.75
C LYS A 531 13.49 11.87 27.04
N SER A 532 14.77 11.71 27.36
CA SER A 532 15.66 12.82 27.66
C SER A 532 16.82 12.88 26.66
N GLU A 533 17.06 14.05 26.08
CA GLU A 533 18.18 14.33 25.19
C GLU A 533 18.98 15.55 25.62
N ILE A 534 20.27 15.56 25.30
CA ILE A 534 21.18 16.65 25.69
C ILE A 534 21.80 17.24 24.43
N VAL A 535 21.77 18.56 24.38
CA VAL A 535 22.38 19.37 23.32
C VAL A 535 23.52 20.20 23.94
N LEU A 536 24.72 20.01 23.41
CA LEU A 536 25.89 20.80 23.79
C LEU A 536 26.03 21.96 22.79
N LEU A 537 25.87 23.17 23.29
CA LEU A 537 26.08 24.40 22.51
C LEU A 537 27.54 24.82 22.57
N LYS A 538 28.26 24.66 21.48
CA LYS A 538 29.65 25.12 21.35
C LYS A 538 29.67 26.61 20.98
N THR A 539 30.06 27.44 21.93
CA THR A 539 30.25 28.90 21.78
C THR A 539 31.69 29.27 22.03
N LYS A 540 32.06 30.54 21.84
CA LYS A 540 33.37 31.05 22.18
C LYS A 540 33.63 30.98 23.69
N ASP A 541 32.58 31.10 24.48
CA ASP A 541 32.60 31.17 25.94
C ASP A 541 32.31 29.81 26.60
N SER A 542 32.20 28.74 25.79
CA SER A 542 32.01 27.37 26.30
C SER A 542 33.21 26.92 27.10
N ASP A 543 32.97 26.39 28.29
CA ASP A 543 34.01 25.97 29.25
C ASP A 543 34.06 24.45 29.44
N PHE A 544 33.72 23.69 28.39
CA PHE A 544 33.96 22.26 28.38
C PHE A 544 35.45 21.94 28.53
N LYS A 545 35.79 21.01 29.39
CA LYS A 545 37.16 20.54 29.52
C LYS A 545 37.66 20.00 28.20
N LYS A 546 38.94 20.22 27.92
CA LYS A 546 39.61 19.69 26.74
C LYS A 546 40.60 18.61 27.17
N ASN A 547 40.62 17.52 26.41
CA ASN A 547 41.64 16.49 26.58
C ASN A 547 43.01 16.98 26.08
N GLU A 548 44.03 16.17 26.27
CA GLU A 548 45.43 16.48 25.86
C GLU A 548 45.57 16.75 24.35
N LYS A 549 44.58 16.29 23.53
CA LYS A 549 44.54 16.52 22.08
C LYS A 549 43.77 17.78 21.67
N GLY A 550 43.19 18.48 22.65
CA GLY A 550 42.40 19.68 22.43
C GLY A 550 40.93 19.42 22.08
N ASP A 551 40.48 18.17 22.08
CA ASP A 551 39.08 17.81 21.91
C ASP A 551 38.31 18.04 23.22
N PHE A 552 37.05 18.42 23.12
CA PHE A 552 36.22 18.61 24.32
C PHE A 552 36.04 17.28 25.06
N GLU A 553 36.38 17.28 26.33
CA GLU A 553 36.13 16.19 27.27
C GLU A 553 34.80 16.49 27.97
N TYR A 554 33.81 15.66 27.72
CA TYR A 554 32.50 15.82 28.34
C TYR A 554 32.47 15.08 29.67
N ASP A 555 31.86 15.68 30.67
CA ASP A 555 31.51 14.93 31.88
C ASP A 555 30.35 14.00 31.61
N TYR A 556 30.67 12.85 31.03
CA TYR A 556 29.71 11.79 30.70
C TYR A 556 28.87 11.37 31.91
N VAL A 557 29.35 11.55 33.11
CA VAL A 557 28.61 11.16 34.32
C VAL A 557 27.40 12.07 34.50
N THR A 558 27.59 13.38 34.37
CA THR A 558 26.51 14.38 34.49
C THR A 558 25.47 14.16 33.39
N TYR A 559 25.92 14.00 32.14
CA TYR A 559 25.04 13.83 31.01
C TYR A 559 24.31 12.48 31.04
N SER A 560 24.98 11.40 31.45
CA SER A 560 24.35 10.10 31.63
C SER A 560 23.29 10.13 32.72
N LEU A 561 23.47 10.91 33.79
CA LEU A 561 22.48 11.03 34.84
C LEU A 561 21.19 11.71 34.38
N ILE A 562 21.31 12.79 33.61
CA ILE A 562 20.14 13.46 33.03
C ILE A 562 19.41 12.53 32.04
N LYS A 563 20.15 11.72 31.31
CA LYS A 563 19.56 10.72 30.40
C LYS A 563 18.94 9.54 31.14
N GLN A 564 19.41 9.16 32.32
CA GLN A 564 18.81 8.06 33.11
C GLN A 564 17.32 8.25 33.43
N ILE A 565 16.80 9.46 33.32
CA ILE A 565 15.36 9.70 33.44
C ILE A 565 14.59 9.09 32.28
N GLY A 566 15.22 8.93 31.12
CA GLY A 566 14.60 8.31 29.95
C GLY A 566 15.22 6.95 29.64
N ILE A 567 15.05 5.97 30.49
CA ILE A 567 15.60 4.61 30.46
C ILE A 567 15.73 4.03 29.05
N GLU A 568 16.86 4.25 28.37
CA GLU A 568 17.32 3.45 27.24
C GLU A 568 18.82 3.20 27.40
N GLU A 569 19.30 2.03 26.92
CA GLU A 569 20.65 1.49 27.09
C GLU A 569 21.77 2.55 26.93
N MET A 570 22.63 2.65 27.98
CA MET A 570 23.57 3.75 28.17
C MET A 570 24.94 3.54 27.52
N ASP A 571 25.20 2.41 26.91
CA ASP A 571 26.55 2.00 26.53
C ASP A 571 27.08 2.65 25.24
N ASN A 572 26.72 3.84 24.86
CA ASN A 572 27.37 4.62 23.77
C ASN A 572 26.68 5.97 23.50
N TYR A 573 25.99 6.54 24.47
CA TYR A 573 25.31 7.80 24.25
C TYR A 573 26.32 8.94 24.03
N LYS A 574 26.13 9.67 22.93
CA LYS A 574 26.82 10.96 22.70
C LYS A 574 25.80 12.09 22.67
N PRO A 575 25.99 13.16 23.42
CA PRO A 575 25.19 14.37 23.30
C PRO A 575 25.23 14.89 21.85
N GLU A 576 24.14 15.50 21.39
CA GLU A 576 24.17 16.23 20.12
C GLU A 576 24.94 17.52 20.24
N GLU A 577 25.84 17.81 19.32
CA GLU A 577 26.67 19.01 19.32
C GLU A 577 26.16 20.03 18.30
N ILE A 578 25.95 21.25 18.73
CA ILE A 578 25.59 22.40 17.89
C ILE A 578 26.67 23.48 18.03
N ASN A 579 27.30 23.86 16.92
CA ASN A 579 28.16 25.00 16.89
C ASN A 579 27.32 26.28 16.77
N TYR A 580 27.60 27.27 17.59
CA TYR A 580 26.88 28.55 17.54
C TYR A 580 26.98 29.22 16.15
N ASP A 581 28.12 29.07 15.48
CA ASP A 581 28.35 29.66 14.15
C ASP A 581 27.62 28.91 13.02
N ASP A 582 27.06 27.72 13.27
CA ASP A 582 26.26 26.96 12.29
C ASP A 582 25.00 27.76 11.87
N ASP A 583 24.54 27.51 10.66
CA ASP A 583 23.27 28.05 10.17
C ASP A 583 22.11 27.59 11.06
N ILE A 584 21.15 28.50 11.32
CA ILE A 584 20.00 28.23 12.20
C ILE A 584 19.21 27.00 11.71
N LYS A 585 19.07 26.84 10.38
CA LYS A 585 18.30 25.70 9.83
C LYS A 585 19.01 24.37 10.05
N ILE A 586 20.35 24.34 9.93
CA ILE A 586 21.15 23.14 10.20
C ILE A 586 21.02 22.75 11.67
N SER A 587 21.15 23.71 12.56
CA SER A 587 21.02 23.52 14.00
C SER A 587 19.59 23.11 14.40
N ALA A 588 18.58 23.70 13.76
CA ALA A 588 17.19 23.34 13.96
C ALA A 588 16.87 21.92 13.48
N GLU A 589 17.49 21.46 12.37
CA GLU A 589 17.34 20.09 11.90
C GLU A 589 17.88 19.07 12.91
N LYS A 590 19.01 19.34 13.54
CA LYS A 590 19.56 18.49 14.59
C LYS A 590 18.60 18.39 15.79
N ILE A 591 18.10 19.52 16.28
CA ILE A 591 17.10 19.52 17.38
C ILE A 591 15.81 18.85 16.95
N TYR A 592 15.32 19.09 15.72
CA TYR A 592 14.12 18.42 15.19
C TYR A 592 14.25 16.90 15.25
N ASN A 593 15.39 16.35 14.84
CA ASN A 593 15.64 14.91 14.89
C ASN A 593 15.66 14.36 16.32
N LEU A 594 16.09 15.15 17.30
CA LEU A 594 16.00 14.78 18.70
C LEU A 594 14.57 14.82 19.24
N ILE A 595 13.75 15.80 18.83
CA ILE A 595 12.37 15.97 19.34
C ILE A 595 11.32 15.15 18.57
N LYS A 596 11.62 14.66 17.42
CA LYS A 596 10.80 13.75 16.63
C LYS A 596 10.74 12.37 17.28
#